data_ca028aa79192638d0f227520bacc50ec
#
_entry.id   ca028aa79192638d0f227520bacc50ec
#
_cell.length_a   1.000
_cell.length_b   1.000
_cell.length_c   1.000
_cell.angle_alpha   90.00
_cell.angle_beta   90.00
_cell.angle_gamma   90.00
#
_symmetry.space_group_name_H-M   'P 1'
#
loop_
_entity.id
_entity.type
_entity.pdbx_description
1 polymer ?
#
loop_
_entity_poly.entity_id
_entity_poly.type
_entity_poly.pdbx_seq_one_letter_code
_entity_poly.pdbx_strand_id
1 'polypeptide(L)'
;MSLWRRLTGRGELPDGFTGRLEGFERVLASAATSDGHLVITSLGLWVPVAGGYRRIGWHLISNARWDGRALHVTEADEAGTAGEAVLLTDRPASRYPLPAPGHVPQLVHGRVVRSVEASERREVPGGSALFIRRRVPGRDGVQVQVRPDPGTGLDAVRQALG
;
A
#
# COMPACT_ATOMS: atom_id res chain seq x y z
N MET A 1 24.12 -13.17 10.03
CA MET A 1 23.58 -12.93 8.71
C MET A 1 23.77 -14.15 7.84
N SER A 2 22.74 -14.60 7.22
CA SER A 2 22.79 -15.84 6.44
C SER A 2 23.19 -15.55 4.98
N LEU A 3 24.34 -16.06 4.56
CA LEU A 3 24.77 -16.06 3.16
C LEU A 3 23.74 -16.72 2.24
N TRP A 4 22.97 -17.64 2.77
CA TRP A 4 21.90 -18.32 2.06
C TRP A 4 20.85 -17.38 1.50
N ARG A 5 20.45 -16.39 2.27
CA ARG A 5 19.42 -15.42 1.85
C ARG A 5 19.91 -14.56 0.70
N ARG A 6 21.20 -14.23 0.67
CA ARG A 6 21.80 -13.49 -0.45
C ARG A 6 21.86 -14.34 -1.70
N LEU A 7 22.24 -15.60 -1.56
CA LEU A 7 22.36 -16.52 -2.70
C LEU A 7 21.01 -16.88 -3.31
N THR A 8 19.94 -16.87 -2.51
CA THR A 8 18.59 -17.19 -2.99
C THR A 8 17.83 -15.97 -3.51
N GLY A 9 18.46 -14.80 -3.55
CA GLY A 9 17.83 -13.57 -4.01
C GLY A 9 16.76 -13.02 -3.08
N ARG A 10 16.64 -13.55 -1.86
CA ARG A 10 15.73 -13.04 -0.85
C ARG A 10 16.42 -11.94 -0.05
N GLY A 11 15.71 -10.83 0.16
CA GLY A 11 16.13 -9.82 1.09
C GLY A 11 16.17 -10.35 2.52
N GLU A 12 16.98 -9.75 3.36
CA GLU A 12 17.04 -10.11 4.76
C GLU A 12 16.05 -9.31 5.59
N LEU A 13 15.48 -9.98 6.60
CA LEU A 13 14.71 -9.29 7.61
C LEU A 13 15.64 -8.54 8.55
N PRO A 14 15.34 -7.27 8.86
CA PRO A 14 16.14 -6.50 9.81
C PRO A 14 15.94 -7.04 11.22
N ASP A 15 16.96 -6.80 12.06
CA ASP A 15 16.88 -7.15 13.48
C ASP A 15 15.70 -6.41 14.13
N GLY A 16 14.98 -7.11 14.99
CA GLY A 16 13.84 -6.55 15.70
C GLY A 16 12.53 -6.60 14.93
N PHE A 17 12.55 -7.05 13.67
CA PHE A 17 11.31 -7.24 12.91
C PHE A 17 10.54 -8.44 13.48
N THR A 18 9.31 -8.18 13.92
CA THR A 18 8.46 -9.19 14.56
C THR A 18 7.24 -9.57 13.71
N GLY A 19 7.13 -9.03 12.49
CA GLY A 19 6.03 -9.35 11.59
C GLY A 19 6.05 -10.81 11.15
N ARG A 20 4.88 -11.40 10.98
CA ARG A 20 4.75 -12.79 10.54
C ARG A 20 4.46 -12.82 9.05
N LEU A 21 5.46 -13.19 8.26
CA LEU A 21 5.33 -13.32 6.81
C LEU A 21 4.52 -14.57 6.46
N GLU A 22 3.77 -14.47 5.34
CA GLU A 22 3.19 -15.65 4.71
C GLU A 22 4.28 -16.56 4.14
N GLY A 23 4.00 -17.87 4.01
CA GLY A 23 5.01 -18.82 3.55
C GLY A 23 5.57 -18.53 2.16
N PHE A 24 4.77 -17.90 1.28
CA PHE A 24 5.16 -17.53 -0.08
C PHE A 24 5.57 -16.06 -0.21
N GLU A 25 5.52 -15.29 0.88
CA GLU A 25 5.86 -13.87 0.89
C GLU A 25 7.37 -13.69 0.81
N ARG A 26 7.84 -12.87 -0.12
CA ARG A 26 9.27 -12.63 -0.33
C ARG A 26 9.65 -11.23 0.15
N VAL A 27 10.73 -11.15 0.90
CA VAL A 27 11.32 -9.87 1.30
C VAL A 27 12.16 -9.33 0.14
N LEU A 28 11.87 -8.11 -0.27
CA LEU A 28 12.55 -7.45 -1.39
C LEU A 28 13.60 -6.46 -0.91
N ALA A 29 13.31 -5.71 0.15
CA ALA A 29 14.22 -4.73 0.71
C ALA A 29 13.72 -4.30 2.10
N SER A 30 14.56 -3.57 2.81
CA SER A 30 14.19 -2.90 4.05
C SER A 30 15.01 -1.64 4.24
N ALA A 31 14.52 -0.71 5.07
CA ALA A 31 15.25 0.49 5.45
C ALA A 31 14.85 0.89 6.86
N ALA A 32 15.83 1.35 7.64
CA ALA A 32 15.58 1.85 8.99
C ALA A 32 14.73 3.13 8.95
N THR A 33 13.82 3.26 9.88
CA THR A 33 13.03 4.46 10.13
C THR A 33 12.98 4.74 11.63
N SER A 34 12.23 5.75 12.06
CA SER A 34 12.28 6.24 13.45
C SER A 34 11.97 5.17 14.49
N ASP A 35 11.00 4.30 14.26
CA ASP A 35 10.52 3.34 15.26
C ASP A 35 10.78 1.90 14.86
N GLY A 36 11.70 1.67 13.94
CA GLY A 36 12.02 0.34 13.45
C GLY A 36 12.45 0.36 12.00
N HIS A 37 11.80 -0.45 11.19
CA HIS A 37 12.15 -0.58 9.76
C HIS A 37 10.90 -0.60 8.90
N LEU A 38 11.01 -0.07 7.69
CA LEU A 38 10.09 -0.43 6.62
C LEU A 38 10.59 -1.71 5.99
N VAL A 39 9.72 -2.68 5.79
CA VAL A 39 10.06 -3.94 5.12
C VAL A 39 9.16 -4.09 3.91
N ILE A 40 9.79 -4.17 2.75
CA ILE A 40 9.10 -4.27 1.46
C ILE A 40 9.05 -5.73 1.07
N THR A 41 7.84 -6.26 0.88
CA THR A 41 7.66 -7.65 0.47
C THR A 41 6.83 -7.75 -0.80
N SER A 42 6.72 -8.96 -1.33
CA SER A 42 5.86 -9.22 -2.48
C SER A 42 4.38 -8.96 -2.20
N LEU A 43 3.94 -8.94 -0.94
CA LEU A 43 2.54 -8.76 -0.55
C LEU A 43 2.21 -7.35 -0.05
N GLY A 44 3.19 -6.59 0.37
CA GLY A 44 2.90 -5.26 0.88
C GLY A 44 4.08 -4.58 1.54
N LEU A 45 3.77 -3.48 2.19
CA LEU A 45 4.70 -2.67 2.96
C LEU A 45 4.45 -2.91 4.44
N TRP A 46 5.43 -3.46 5.13
CA TRP A 46 5.39 -3.61 6.58
C TRP A 46 5.88 -2.32 7.23
N VAL A 47 5.11 -1.83 8.16
CA VAL A 47 5.42 -0.59 8.90
C VAL A 47 5.42 -0.86 10.40
N PRO A 48 6.29 -0.16 11.16
CA PRO A 48 6.25 -0.28 12.62
C PRO A 48 4.98 0.36 13.17
N VAL A 49 4.37 -0.32 14.13
CA VAL A 49 3.19 0.16 14.87
C VAL A 49 3.44 -0.08 16.35
N ALA A 50 2.59 0.47 17.21
CA ALA A 50 2.69 0.21 18.63
C ALA A 50 2.62 -1.30 18.91
N GLY A 51 3.68 -1.83 19.53
CA GLY A 51 3.75 -3.25 19.88
C GLY A 51 4.19 -4.19 18.77
N GLY A 52 4.59 -3.71 17.60
CA GLY A 52 5.08 -4.60 16.55
C GLY A 52 5.07 -4.01 15.15
N TYR A 53 4.56 -4.78 14.20
CA TYR A 53 4.53 -4.43 12.79
C TYR A 53 3.18 -4.75 12.18
N ARG A 54 2.82 -4.00 11.14
CA ARG A 54 1.59 -4.21 10.38
C ARG A 54 1.91 -4.13 8.89
N ARG A 55 1.32 -5.02 8.09
CA ARG A 55 1.47 -5.01 6.64
C ARG A 55 0.32 -4.25 5.99
N ILE A 56 0.67 -3.33 5.09
CA ILE A 56 -0.27 -2.64 4.22
C ILE A 56 -0.15 -3.29 2.84
N GLY A 57 -1.21 -3.93 2.36
CA GLY A 57 -1.21 -4.51 1.01
C GLY A 57 -1.01 -3.44 -0.04
N TRP A 58 -0.31 -3.76 -1.15
CA TRP A 58 -0.04 -2.79 -2.19
C TRP A 58 -1.31 -2.18 -2.79
N HIS A 59 -2.40 -2.94 -2.81
CA HIS A 59 -3.69 -2.49 -3.30
C HIS A 59 -4.40 -1.48 -2.37
N LEU A 60 -3.89 -1.26 -1.18
CA LEU A 60 -4.45 -0.31 -0.20
C LEU A 60 -3.52 0.88 0.05
N ILE A 61 -2.53 1.08 -0.80
CA ILE A 61 -1.71 2.30 -0.76
C ILE A 61 -2.16 3.20 -1.91
N SER A 62 -2.77 4.32 -1.55
CA SER A 62 -3.27 5.31 -2.52
C SER A 62 -2.14 6.12 -3.14
N ASN A 63 -1.13 6.42 -2.35
CA ASN A 63 0.00 7.23 -2.78
C ASN A 63 1.23 6.97 -1.92
N ALA A 64 2.39 7.03 -2.55
CA ALA A 64 3.68 6.96 -1.86
C ALA A 64 4.61 7.98 -2.50
N ARG A 65 5.08 8.95 -1.72
CA ARG A 65 5.88 10.08 -2.20
C ARG A 65 7.18 10.20 -1.41
N TRP A 66 8.28 10.25 -2.11
CA TRP A 66 9.60 10.49 -1.53
C TRP A 66 9.95 11.99 -1.64
N ASP A 67 10.30 12.61 -0.50
CA ASP A 67 10.64 14.03 -0.45
C ASP A 67 12.17 14.30 -0.37
N GLY A 68 12.98 13.25 -0.50
CA GLY A 68 14.42 13.31 -0.35
C GLY A 68 14.91 12.96 1.06
N ARG A 69 14.02 12.90 2.04
CA ARG A 69 14.35 12.56 3.45
C ARG A 69 13.41 11.54 4.05
N ALA A 70 12.15 11.57 3.66
CA ALA A 70 11.13 10.69 4.20
C ALA A 70 10.21 10.18 3.10
N LEU A 71 9.67 8.99 3.33
CA LEU A 71 8.63 8.42 2.51
C LEU A 71 7.27 8.76 3.13
N HIS A 72 6.42 9.40 2.34
CA HIS A 72 5.05 9.73 2.74
C HIS A 72 4.10 8.71 2.13
N VAL A 73 3.43 7.94 2.96
CA VAL A 73 2.54 6.86 2.53
C VAL A 73 1.11 7.18 2.93
N THR A 74 0.23 7.19 1.94
CA THR A 74 -1.20 7.35 2.16
C THR A 74 -1.86 6.00 2.02
N GLU A 75 -2.34 5.48 3.14
CA GLU A 75 -3.08 4.23 3.20
C GLU A 75 -4.57 4.49 3.01
N ALA A 76 -5.25 3.62 2.26
CA ALA A 76 -6.70 3.66 2.10
C ALA A 76 -7.36 2.67 3.05
N ASP A 77 -8.47 3.10 3.66
CA ASP A 77 -9.36 2.22 4.41
C ASP A 77 -10.48 1.71 3.51
N GLU A 78 -10.84 0.46 3.68
CA GLU A 78 -12.03 -0.10 3.06
C GLU A 78 -13.25 0.37 3.85
N ALA A 79 -14.05 1.23 3.24
CA ALA A 79 -15.20 1.88 3.89
C ALA A 79 -16.53 1.19 3.57
N GLY A 80 -16.48 0.01 2.97
CA GLY A 80 -17.65 -0.76 2.60
C GLY A 80 -17.63 -1.14 1.13
N THR A 81 -18.78 -1.57 0.64
CA THR A 81 -18.92 -1.99 -0.76
C THR A 81 -20.14 -1.32 -1.40
N ALA A 82 -20.09 -1.19 -2.72
CA ALA A 82 -21.21 -0.79 -3.55
C ALA A 82 -21.20 -1.67 -4.81
N GLY A 83 -22.19 -2.55 -4.93
CA GLY A 83 -22.14 -3.60 -5.94
C GLY A 83 -20.88 -4.46 -5.73
N GLU A 84 -20.08 -4.63 -6.78
CA GLU A 84 -18.81 -5.37 -6.71
C GLU A 84 -17.63 -4.50 -6.31
N ALA A 85 -17.82 -3.19 -6.20
CA ALA A 85 -16.75 -2.26 -5.91
C ALA A 85 -16.51 -2.12 -4.41
N VAL A 86 -15.24 -2.03 -4.03
CA VAL A 86 -14.81 -1.68 -2.67
C VAL A 86 -14.67 -0.17 -2.59
N LEU A 87 -15.34 0.44 -1.63
CA LEU A 87 -15.25 1.87 -1.40
C LEU A 87 -14.03 2.17 -0.52
N LEU A 88 -13.19 3.09 -0.96
CA LEU A 88 -11.98 3.47 -0.25
C LEU A 88 -12.05 4.90 0.25
N THR A 89 -11.51 5.11 1.43
CA THR A 89 -11.23 6.45 1.96
C THR A 89 -9.78 6.52 2.39
N ASP A 90 -9.11 7.63 2.07
CA ASP A 90 -7.71 7.80 2.44
C ASP A 90 -7.55 8.23 3.88
N ARG A 91 -6.59 7.61 4.58
CA ARG A 91 -6.11 8.11 5.87
C ARG A 91 -5.16 9.29 5.64
N PRO A 92 -4.91 10.12 6.65
CA PRO A 92 -3.81 11.08 6.59
C PRO A 92 -2.49 10.36 6.28
N ALA A 93 -1.65 11.01 5.48
CA ALA A 93 -0.36 10.42 5.11
C ALA A 93 0.52 10.21 6.34
N SER A 94 1.17 9.06 6.40
CA SER A 94 2.19 8.75 7.41
C SER A 94 3.56 9.07 6.84
N ARG A 95 4.41 9.64 7.68
CA ARG A 95 5.76 10.06 7.29
C ARG A 95 6.79 9.11 7.91
N TYR A 96 7.62 8.52 7.07
CA TYR A 96 8.69 7.61 7.49
C TYR A 96 10.05 8.17 7.07
N PRO A 97 10.81 8.80 8.00
CA PRO A 97 12.17 9.24 7.69
C PRO A 97 13.06 8.03 7.38
N LEU A 98 13.83 8.11 6.31
CA LEU A 98 14.74 7.04 5.90
C LEU A 98 16.15 7.62 5.78
N PRO A 99 16.97 7.54 6.84
CA PRO A 99 18.34 8.06 6.79
C PRO A 99 19.23 7.29 5.82
N ALA A 100 18.93 6.03 5.55
CA ALA A 100 19.61 5.20 4.56
C ALA A 100 18.57 4.52 3.67
N PRO A 101 17.97 5.26 2.72
CA PRO A 101 16.81 4.77 1.97
C PRO A 101 17.12 3.62 1.01
N GLY A 102 18.36 3.53 0.49
CA GLY A 102 18.66 2.57 -0.56
C GLY A 102 17.69 2.74 -1.74
N HIS A 103 17.15 1.63 -2.23
CA HIS A 103 16.15 1.63 -3.31
C HIS A 103 14.71 1.53 -2.80
N VAL A 104 14.49 1.65 -1.48
CA VAL A 104 13.16 1.47 -0.90
C VAL A 104 12.12 2.43 -1.48
N PRO A 105 12.38 3.75 -1.61
CA PRO A 105 11.37 4.64 -2.19
C PRO A 105 10.93 4.24 -3.60
N GLN A 106 11.89 3.87 -4.46
CA GLN A 106 11.61 3.46 -5.83
C GLN A 106 10.84 2.14 -5.89
N LEU A 107 11.19 1.19 -5.02
CA LEU A 107 10.49 -0.09 -4.93
C LEU A 107 9.05 0.08 -4.49
N VAL A 108 8.82 0.89 -3.47
CA VAL A 108 7.46 1.17 -2.97
C VAL A 108 6.63 1.82 -4.07
N HIS A 109 7.16 2.87 -4.68
CA HIS A 109 6.47 3.57 -5.76
C HIS A 109 6.12 2.61 -6.90
N GLY A 110 7.09 1.81 -7.34
CA GLY A 110 6.90 0.85 -8.42
C GLY A 110 5.84 -0.20 -8.11
N ARG A 111 5.81 -0.70 -6.88
CA ARG A 111 4.79 -1.68 -6.46
C ARG A 111 3.39 -1.08 -6.45
N VAL A 112 3.26 0.15 -5.97
CA VAL A 112 1.97 0.85 -5.95
C VAL A 112 1.47 1.08 -7.38
N VAL A 113 2.33 1.61 -8.25
CA VAL A 113 1.98 1.88 -9.65
C VAL A 113 1.60 0.60 -10.38
N ARG A 114 2.38 -0.47 -10.23
CA ARG A 114 2.10 -1.74 -10.91
C ARG A 114 0.86 -2.46 -10.38
N SER A 115 0.37 -2.11 -9.21
CA SER A 115 -0.88 -2.68 -8.68
C SER A 115 -2.09 -2.16 -9.45
N VAL A 116 -1.99 -0.98 -10.07
CA VAL A 116 -3.07 -0.37 -10.84
C VAL A 116 -3.07 -0.93 -12.25
N GLU A 117 -4.13 -1.65 -12.63
CA GLU A 117 -4.32 -2.14 -13.99
C GLU A 117 -4.96 -1.08 -14.87
N ALA A 118 -5.95 -0.37 -14.34
CA ALA A 118 -6.64 0.71 -15.03
C ALA A 118 -7.25 1.66 -14.01
N SER A 119 -7.42 2.92 -14.40
CA SER A 119 -8.12 3.89 -13.58
C SER A 119 -8.88 4.87 -14.46
N GLU A 120 -10.01 5.34 -13.97
CA GLU A 120 -10.87 6.29 -14.67
C GLU A 120 -11.57 7.18 -13.65
N ARG A 121 -11.52 8.48 -13.89
CA ARG A 121 -12.31 9.43 -13.09
C ARG A 121 -13.68 9.58 -13.71
N ARG A 122 -14.71 9.45 -12.88
CA ARG A 122 -16.11 9.61 -13.31
C ARG A 122 -16.84 10.62 -12.44
N GLU A 123 -17.75 11.35 -13.05
CA GLU A 123 -18.70 12.17 -12.31
C GLU A 123 -19.76 11.30 -11.66
N VAL A 124 -20.09 11.63 -10.42
CA VAL A 124 -21.17 11.01 -9.67
C VAL A 124 -22.06 12.12 -9.11
N PRO A 125 -23.30 11.83 -8.68
CA PRO A 125 -24.13 12.86 -8.06
C PRO A 125 -23.43 13.52 -6.88
N GLY A 126 -23.26 14.84 -6.93
CA GLY A 126 -22.61 15.62 -5.88
C GLY A 126 -21.08 15.70 -5.96
N GLY A 127 -20.45 15.19 -7.03
CA GLY A 127 -19.01 15.28 -7.18
C GLY A 127 -18.42 14.33 -8.20
N SER A 128 -17.27 13.76 -7.87
CA SER A 128 -16.58 12.79 -8.73
C SER A 128 -15.83 11.76 -7.90
N ALA A 129 -15.45 10.68 -8.55
CA ALA A 129 -14.73 9.59 -7.91
C ALA A 129 -13.75 8.95 -8.89
N LEU A 130 -12.68 8.39 -8.35
CA LEU A 130 -11.70 7.62 -9.10
C LEU A 130 -12.07 6.14 -9.03
N PHE A 131 -12.30 5.52 -10.18
CA PHE A 131 -12.58 4.09 -10.33
C PHE A 131 -11.27 3.41 -10.72
N ILE A 132 -10.86 2.41 -9.97
CA ILE A 132 -9.56 1.78 -10.12
C ILE A 132 -9.75 0.27 -10.20
N ARG A 133 -9.09 -0.36 -11.18
CA ARG A 133 -8.93 -1.81 -11.21
C ARG A 133 -7.56 -2.11 -10.66
N ARG A 134 -7.51 -2.79 -9.53
CA ARG A 134 -6.25 -3.05 -8.83
C ARG A 134 -6.02 -4.52 -8.59
N ARG A 135 -4.78 -4.94 -8.80
CA ARG A 135 -4.34 -6.29 -8.46
C ARG A 135 -4.17 -6.41 -6.96
N VAL A 136 -4.73 -7.46 -6.38
CA VAL A 136 -4.55 -7.76 -4.96
C VAL A 136 -3.36 -8.69 -4.82
N PRO A 137 -2.34 -8.33 -4.02
CA PRO A 137 -1.15 -9.16 -3.89
C PRO A 137 -1.49 -10.57 -3.38
N GLY A 138 -0.87 -11.57 -3.98
CA GLY A 138 -1.08 -12.97 -3.60
C GLY A 138 -2.39 -13.59 -4.08
N ARG A 139 -3.15 -12.88 -4.90
CA ARG A 139 -4.40 -13.39 -5.47
C ARG A 139 -4.42 -13.21 -6.98
N ASP A 140 -5.15 -14.07 -7.66
CA ASP A 140 -5.46 -13.89 -9.06
C ASP A 140 -6.60 -12.89 -9.21
N GLY A 141 -6.63 -12.18 -10.35
CA GLY A 141 -7.68 -11.23 -10.67
C GLY A 141 -7.46 -9.86 -10.09
N VAL A 142 -8.47 -9.01 -10.25
CA VAL A 142 -8.44 -7.61 -9.86
C VAL A 142 -9.61 -7.29 -8.93
N GLN A 143 -9.39 -6.29 -8.08
CA GLN A 143 -10.43 -5.69 -7.26
C GLN A 143 -10.82 -4.37 -7.90
N VAL A 144 -12.12 -4.13 -8.02
CA VAL A 144 -12.62 -2.80 -8.41
C VAL A 144 -12.73 -1.96 -7.15
N GLN A 145 -12.06 -0.82 -7.18
CA GLN A 145 -12.02 0.12 -6.06
C GLN A 145 -12.60 1.46 -6.51
N VAL A 146 -13.31 2.14 -5.62
CA VAL A 146 -13.81 3.48 -5.88
C VAL A 146 -13.40 4.39 -4.74
N ARG A 147 -12.72 5.48 -5.10
CA ARG A 147 -12.28 6.48 -4.15
C ARG A 147 -12.95 7.81 -4.47
N PRO A 148 -13.90 8.26 -3.63
CA PRO A 148 -14.52 9.57 -3.83
C PRO A 148 -13.49 10.70 -3.73
N ASP A 149 -13.65 11.71 -4.57
CA ASP A 149 -12.83 12.92 -4.46
C ASP A 149 -13.17 13.70 -3.18
N PRO A 150 -12.26 14.54 -2.69
CA PRO A 150 -12.54 15.40 -1.54
C PRO A 150 -13.85 16.16 -1.75
N GLY A 151 -14.73 16.12 -0.74
CA GLY A 151 -16.05 16.74 -0.81
C GLY A 151 -17.15 15.90 -1.42
N THR A 152 -16.83 14.75 -2.01
CA THR A 152 -17.82 13.79 -2.53
C THR A 152 -18.14 12.77 -1.45
N GLY A 153 -19.42 12.65 -1.08
CA GLY A 153 -19.85 11.72 -0.05
C GLY A 153 -19.87 10.27 -0.52
N LEU A 154 -19.59 9.35 0.39
CA LEU A 154 -19.68 7.92 0.11
C LEU A 154 -21.09 7.48 -0.29
N ASP A 155 -22.09 8.09 0.33
CA ASP A 155 -23.50 7.74 0.03
C ASP A 155 -23.88 8.07 -1.40
N ALA A 156 -23.38 9.19 -1.94
CA ALA A 156 -23.60 9.57 -3.32
C ALA A 156 -22.98 8.53 -4.28
N VAL A 157 -21.80 8.04 -3.95
CA VAL A 157 -21.13 7.00 -4.73
C VAL A 157 -21.90 5.68 -4.64
N ARG A 158 -22.37 5.31 -3.45
CA ARG A 158 -23.18 4.09 -3.27
C ARG A 158 -24.44 4.14 -4.12
N GLN A 159 -25.13 5.27 -4.11
CA GLN A 159 -26.36 5.44 -4.90
C GLN A 159 -26.09 5.33 -6.41
N ALA A 160 -24.96 5.85 -6.87
CA ALA A 160 -24.60 5.78 -8.27
C ALA A 160 -24.24 4.35 -8.74
N LEU A 161 -23.76 3.50 -7.83
CA LEU A 161 -23.30 2.14 -8.12
C LEU A 161 -24.28 1.06 -7.70
N GLY A 162 -25.18 1.37 -6.81
CA GLY A 162 -26.19 0.45 -6.31
C GLY A 162 -27.39 0.31 -7.24
#